data_52deaac7f480c5720682a246bd52df96
#
_entry.id   52deaac7f480c5720682a246bd52df96
#
_cell.length_a   1.000
_cell.length_b   1.000
_cell.length_c   1.000
_cell.angle_alpha   90.00
_cell.angle_beta   90.00
_cell.angle_gamma   90.00
#
_symmetry.space_group_name_H-M   'P 1'
#
loop_
_entity.id
_entity.type
_entity.pdbx_description
1 polymer ?
#
loop_
_entity_poly.entity_id
_entity_poly.type
_entity_poly.pdbx_seq_one_letter_code
_entity_poly.pdbx_strand_id
1 'polypeptide(L)'
;MKFGINNIIIFGFVLLMIAAVLSCEKKEPALATLDCSTINSSYSSGILPVINANCTSSGCHNAGSVNGDFTIYAGIKLKVDNGSINNRVVVQKNMPPSGILSVDNLNKIKCWLNSGAPNN
;
A
#
# COMPACT_ATOMS: atom_id res chain seq x y z
N MET A 1 -50.71 -37.15 -10.80
CA MET A 1 -50.04 -36.45 -9.71
C MET A 1 -50.46 -34.99 -9.77
N LYS A 2 -51.26 -34.52 -8.80
CA LYS A 2 -51.64 -33.10 -8.70
C LYS A 2 -50.52 -32.36 -7.99
N PHE A 3 -49.67 -31.67 -8.73
CA PHE A 3 -48.73 -30.71 -8.13
C PHE A 3 -49.55 -29.52 -7.66
N GLY A 4 -49.68 -29.37 -6.35
CA GLY A 4 -50.43 -28.28 -5.76
C GLY A 4 -49.79 -26.92 -6.06
N ILE A 5 -50.62 -25.92 -6.32
CA ILE A 5 -50.24 -24.52 -6.61
C ILE A 5 -49.22 -23.97 -5.59
N ASN A 6 -49.29 -24.43 -4.33
CA ASN A 6 -48.33 -24.05 -3.25
C ASN A 6 -46.87 -24.43 -3.56
N ASN A 7 -46.63 -25.59 -4.22
CA ASN A 7 -45.28 -26.02 -4.55
C ASN A 7 -44.66 -25.15 -5.66
N ILE A 8 -45.48 -24.68 -6.58
CA ILE A 8 -45.03 -23.81 -7.69
C ILE A 8 -44.66 -22.44 -7.14
N ILE A 9 -45.41 -21.91 -6.16
CA ILE A 9 -45.13 -20.60 -5.51
C ILE A 9 -43.84 -20.68 -4.70
N ILE A 10 -43.61 -21.76 -3.95
CA ILE A 10 -42.40 -21.95 -3.14
C ILE A 10 -41.16 -22.06 -4.04
N PHE A 11 -41.23 -22.82 -5.14
CA PHE A 11 -40.14 -22.93 -6.10
C PHE A 11 -39.81 -21.59 -6.78
N GLY A 12 -40.85 -20.81 -7.12
CA GLY A 12 -40.68 -19.47 -7.68
C GLY A 12 -39.99 -18.52 -6.72
N PHE A 13 -40.34 -18.55 -5.43
CA PHE A 13 -39.71 -17.69 -4.39
C PHE A 13 -38.26 -18.08 -4.10
N VAL A 14 -37.93 -19.38 -4.07
CA VAL A 14 -36.56 -19.86 -3.88
C VAL A 14 -35.68 -19.50 -5.07
N LEU A 15 -36.20 -19.60 -6.31
CA LEU A 15 -35.44 -19.20 -7.50
C LEU A 15 -35.18 -17.69 -7.55
N LEU A 16 -36.12 -16.87 -7.10
CA LEU A 16 -35.99 -15.41 -7.02
C LEU A 16 -34.97 -14.99 -5.97
N MET A 17 -34.91 -15.69 -4.84
CA MET A 17 -33.94 -15.42 -3.76
C MET A 17 -32.51 -15.80 -4.15
N ILE A 18 -32.32 -16.85 -4.96
CA ILE A 18 -30.99 -17.27 -5.43
C ILE A 18 -30.43 -16.26 -6.45
N ALA A 19 -31.29 -15.65 -7.29
CA ALA A 19 -30.86 -14.62 -8.23
C ALA A 19 -30.38 -13.33 -7.57
N ALA A 20 -30.85 -13.01 -6.34
CA ALA A 20 -30.48 -11.78 -5.63
C ALA A 20 -29.06 -11.83 -5.01
N VAL A 21 -28.49 -13.01 -4.76
CA VAL A 21 -27.16 -13.14 -4.15
C VAL A 21 -26.00 -13.15 -5.16
N LEU A 22 -26.29 -13.22 -6.46
CA LEU A 22 -25.29 -13.26 -7.53
C LEU A 22 -24.92 -11.88 -8.10
N SER A 23 -25.47 -10.77 -7.56
CA SER A 23 -25.31 -9.43 -8.13
C SER A 23 -24.43 -8.46 -7.32
N CYS A 24 -23.45 -8.96 -6.57
CA CYS A 24 -22.47 -8.09 -5.90
C CYS A 24 -21.03 -8.47 -6.27
N GLU A 25 -20.72 -8.57 -7.57
CA GLU A 25 -19.35 -8.31 -8.00
C GLU A 25 -19.15 -6.80 -8.03
N LYS A 26 -18.68 -6.23 -6.91
CA LYS A 26 -17.94 -4.97 -6.96
C LYS A 26 -16.70 -5.23 -7.82
N LYS A 27 -16.78 -4.89 -9.09
CA LYS A 27 -15.61 -4.66 -9.91
C LYS A 27 -14.87 -3.50 -9.25
N GLU A 28 -13.93 -3.81 -8.34
CA GLU A 28 -12.94 -2.80 -7.93
C GLU A 28 -12.29 -2.30 -9.21
N PRO A 29 -12.21 -0.96 -9.40
CA PRO A 29 -11.45 -0.43 -10.50
C PRO A 29 -10.06 -1.05 -10.40
N ALA A 30 -9.61 -1.73 -11.45
CA ALA A 30 -8.27 -2.30 -11.52
C ALA A 30 -7.31 -1.20 -11.04
N LEU A 31 -6.67 -1.41 -9.88
CA LEU A 31 -5.68 -0.48 -9.35
C LEU A 31 -4.68 -0.30 -10.49
N ALA A 32 -4.62 0.91 -11.06
CA ALA A 32 -3.63 1.20 -12.09
C ALA A 32 -2.28 0.82 -11.50
N THR A 33 -1.65 -0.21 -12.06
CA THR A 33 -0.35 -0.67 -11.57
C THR A 33 0.61 0.49 -11.72
N LEU A 34 1.25 0.88 -10.61
CA LEU A 34 2.21 1.98 -10.62
C LEU A 34 3.33 1.66 -11.61
N ASP A 35 3.44 2.44 -12.69
CA ASP A 35 4.53 2.30 -13.64
C ASP A 35 5.81 2.90 -13.05
N CYS A 36 6.72 2.04 -12.64
CA CYS A 36 8.00 2.44 -12.07
C CYS A 36 9.09 2.73 -13.11
N SER A 37 8.84 2.52 -14.39
CA SER A 37 9.86 2.69 -15.43
C SER A 37 10.27 4.16 -15.64
N THR A 38 9.38 5.10 -15.33
CA THR A 38 9.60 6.55 -15.47
C THR A 38 9.92 7.23 -14.14
N ILE A 39 9.93 6.49 -13.02
CA ILE A 39 10.11 7.04 -11.68
C ILE A 39 11.55 6.83 -11.22
N ASN A 40 12.26 7.93 -10.90
CA ASN A 40 13.59 7.81 -10.29
C ASN A 40 13.47 7.26 -8.86
N SER A 41 13.67 5.96 -8.72
CA SER A 41 13.66 5.22 -7.45
C SER A 41 15.05 4.68 -7.06
N SER A 42 16.13 5.18 -7.66
CA SER A 42 17.49 4.92 -7.18
C SER A 42 17.66 5.44 -5.76
N TYR A 43 18.36 4.70 -4.92
CA TYR A 43 18.53 5.11 -3.52
C TYR A 43 19.25 6.46 -3.41
N SER A 44 20.38 6.62 -4.08
CA SER A 44 21.23 7.81 -3.95
C SER A 44 20.57 9.09 -4.48
N SER A 45 19.92 9.01 -5.65
CA SER A 45 19.40 10.20 -6.34
C SER A 45 17.88 10.40 -6.21
N GLY A 46 17.13 9.33 -5.91
CA GLY A 46 15.68 9.36 -5.81
C GLY A 46 15.16 9.28 -4.38
N ILE A 47 15.68 8.36 -3.58
CA ILE A 47 15.14 8.03 -2.25
C ILE A 47 15.80 8.83 -1.15
N LEU A 48 17.12 8.91 -1.12
CA LEU A 48 17.85 9.61 -0.07
C LEU A 48 17.43 11.09 0.08
N PRO A 49 17.20 11.87 -0.99
CA PRO A 49 16.64 13.20 -0.86
C PRO A 49 15.26 13.24 -0.20
N VAL A 50 14.38 12.27 -0.51
CA VAL A 50 13.05 12.16 0.12
C VAL A 50 13.20 11.86 1.61
N ILE A 51 14.06 10.93 1.98
CA ILE A 51 14.33 10.56 3.37
C ILE A 51 14.87 11.74 4.15
N ASN A 52 15.89 12.43 3.61
CA ASN A 52 16.51 13.58 4.27
C ASN A 52 15.51 14.72 4.52
N ALA A 53 14.65 14.99 3.56
CA ALA A 53 13.66 16.07 3.67
C ALA A 53 12.51 15.76 4.63
N ASN A 54 12.14 14.48 4.80
CA ASN A 54 10.87 14.13 5.46
C ASN A 54 11.06 13.25 6.71
N CYS A 55 12.20 12.60 6.89
CA CYS A 55 12.34 11.56 7.91
C CYS A 55 13.44 11.85 8.93
N THR A 56 14.48 12.63 8.59
CA THR A 56 15.67 12.81 9.40
C THR A 56 15.68 14.08 10.26
N SER A 57 14.53 14.71 10.45
CA SER A 57 14.39 15.84 11.35
C SER A 57 14.82 15.49 12.78
N SER A 58 15.19 16.49 13.57
CA SER A 58 15.57 16.31 14.98
C SER A 58 14.47 15.57 15.76
N GLY A 59 14.86 14.55 16.51
CA GLY A 59 13.93 13.70 17.28
C GLY A 59 13.23 12.60 16.45
N CYS A 60 13.48 12.54 15.12
CA CYS A 60 12.93 11.53 14.26
C CYS A 60 13.96 10.42 13.95
N HIS A 61 14.40 10.29 12.69
CA HIS A 61 15.35 9.26 12.25
C HIS A 61 16.71 9.85 11.85
N ASN A 62 17.13 10.90 12.55
CA ASN A 62 18.45 11.53 12.38
C ASN A 62 19.59 10.63 12.87
N ALA A 63 20.82 11.06 12.64
CA ALA A 63 22.01 10.33 13.06
C ALA A 63 21.97 9.95 14.55
N GLY A 64 22.21 8.67 14.85
CA GLY A 64 22.19 8.13 16.21
C GLY A 64 20.81 7.97 16.84
N SER A 65 19.72 8.14 16.07
CA SER A 65 18.36 7.98 16.59
C SER A 65 18.07 6.56 17.05
N VAL A 66 17.52 6.42 18.26
CA VAL A 66 17.04 5.13 18.81
C VAL A 66 15.90 4.51 17.99
N ASN A 67 15.18 5.33 17.20
CA ASN A 67 14.12 4.90 16.30
C ASN A 67 14.66 4.32 14.99
N GLY A 68 15.97 4.38 14.78
CA GLY A 68 16.69 4.02 13.56
C GLY A 68 17.27 5.24 12.87
N ASP A 69 18.53 5.15 12.49
CA ASP A 69 19.25 6.19 11.77
C ASP A 69 19.03 6.05 10.28
N PHE A 70 18.23 6.93 9.68
CA PHE A 70 17.94 6.91 8.23
C PHE A 70 18.89 7.80 7.42
N THR A 71 19.88 8.42 8.07
CA THR A 71 20.93 9.14 7.34
C THR A 71 21.89 8.20 6.62
N ILE A 72 21.86 6.92 6.99
CA ILE A 72 22.64 5.86 6.37
C ILE A 72 21.73 4.75 5.82
N TYR A 73 22.12 4.17 4.68
CA TYR A 73 21.35 3.10 4.03
C TYR A 73 21.07 1.91 4.95
N ALA A 74 22.07 1.46 5.73
CA ALA A 74 21.92 0.32 6.63
C ALA A 74 20.78 0.54 7.65
N GLY A 75 20.63 1.75 8.17
CA GLY A 75 19.60 2.06 9.16
C GLY A 75 18.18 1.99 8.59
N ILE A 76 17.95 2.56 7.41
CA ILE A 76 16.63 2.45 6.77
C ILE A 76 16.37 1.04 6.24
N LYS A 77 17.39 0.32 5.76
CA LYS A 77 17.25 -1.04 5.24
C LYS A 77 16.70 -2.01 6.30
N LEU A 78 17.11 -1.87 7.56
CA LEU A 78 16.54 -2.66 8.67
C LEU A 78 15.01 -2.47 8.80
N LYS A 79 14.52 -1.25 8.57
CA LYS A 79 13.09 -0.95 8.62
C LYS A 79 12.34 -1.34 7.35
N VAL A 80 13.04 -1.47 6.24
CA VAL A 80 12.50 -2.08 5.02
C VAL A 80 12.36 -3.59 5.23
N ASP A 81 13.40 -4.26 5.69
CA ASP A 81 13.44 -5.72 5.82
C ASP A 81 12.43 -6.27 6.83
N ASN A 82 12.14 -5.52 7.88
CA ASN A 82 11.09 -5.89 8.84
C ASN A 82 9.68 -5.40 8.43
N GLY A 83 9.52 -4.82 7.24
CA GLY A 83 8.24 -4.35 6.70
C GLY A 83 7.73 -3.03 7.27
N SER A 84 8.46 -2.40 8.20
CA SER A 84 7.99 -1.16 8.85
C SER A 84 7.81 -0.01 7.89
N ILE A 85 8.71 0.18 6.91
CA ILE A 85 8.58 1.25 5.91
C ILE A 85 7.31 1.04 5.09
N ASN A 86 7.09 -0.15 4.55
CA ASN A 86 5.89 -0.43 3.78
C ASN A 86 4.61 -0.20 4.61
N ASN A 87 4.57 -0.73 5.83
CA ASN A 87 3.39 -0.62 6.67
C ASN A 87 3.09 0.83 7.07
N ARG A 88 4.07 1.58 7.57
CA ARG A 88 3.83 2.90 8.15
C ARG A 88 3.77 4.03 7.14
N VAL A 89 4.57 3.95 6.06
CA VAL A 89 4.64 5.01 5.05
C VAL A 89 3.64 4.77 3.92
N VAL A 90 3.55 3.53 3.42
CA VAL A 90 2.74 3.22 2.23
C VAL A 90 1.30 2.86 2.60
N VAL A 91 1.10 1.98 3.57
CA VAL A 91 -0.22 1.45 3.93
C VAL A 91 -0.94 2.39 4.89
N GLN A 92 -0.41 2.59 6.09
CA GLN A 92 -1.04 3.39 7.13
C GLN A 92 -0.88 4.91 6.89
N LYS A 93 0.17 5.33 6.18
CA LYS A 93 0.49 6.73 5.90
C LYS A 93 0.57 7.59 7.17
N ASN A 94 1.03 7.01 8.27
CA ASN A 94 1.21 7.65 9.56
C ASN A 94 2.67 8.05 9.86
N MET A 95 3.56 7.85 8.87
CA MET A 95 4.92 8.36 8.83
C MET A 95 5.19 9.05 7.49
N PRO A 96 5.79 10.25 7.53
CA PRO A 96 6.18 11.03 8.72
C PRO A 96 4.94 11.55 9.47
N PRO A 97 5.01 11.77 10.79
CA PRO A 97 3.86 12.26 11.58
C PRO A 97 3.48 13.72 11.26
N SER A 98 4.36 14.45 10.59
CA SER A 98 4.11 15.82 10.11
C SER A 98 3.14 15.89 8.94
N GLY A 99 2.78 14.77 8.34
CA GLY A 99 1.82 14.72 7.22
C GLY A 99 2.14 13.63 6.21
N ILE A 100 1.21 13.44 5.27
CA ILE A 100 1.37 12.44 4.21
C ILE A 100 2.37 12.97 3.18
N LEU A 101 3.29 12.11 2.74
CA LEU A 101 4.21 12.41 1.65
C LEU A 101 3.43 12.81 0.38
N SER A 102 4.02 13.67 -0.45
CA SER A 102 3.48 13.93 -1.78
C SER A 102 3.34 12.62 -2.58
N VAL A 103 2.43 12.61 -3.54
CA VAL A 103 2.19 11.45 -4.40
C VAL A 103 3.49 11.00 -5.08
N ASP A 104 4.29 11.95 -5.57
CA ASP A 104 5.57 11.65 -6.23
C ASP A 104 6.56 10.97 -5.28
N ASN A 105 6.74 11.50 -4.07
CA ASN A 105 7.63 10.93 -3.08
C ASN A 105 7.15 9.56 -2.61
N LEU A 106 5.85 9.39 -2.43
CA LEU A 106 5.26 8.09 -2.09
C LEU A 106 5.46 7.06 -3.20
N ASN A 107 5.31 7.47 -4.46
CA ASN A 107 5.53 6.59 -5.60
C ASN A 107 7.01 6.21 -5.76
N LYS A 108 7.95 7.12 -5.53
CA LYS A 108 9.39 6.79 -5.47
C LYS A 108 9.67 5.70 -4.43
N ILE A 109 9.15 5.87 -3.20
CA ILE A 109 9.33 4.87 -2.14
C ILE A 109 8.70 3.52 -2.53
N LYS A 110 7.49 3.51 -3.08
CA LYS A 110 6.84 2.28 -3.55
C LYS A 110 7.67 1.56 -4.60
N CYS A 111 8.17 2.28 -5.59
CA CYS A 111 8.99 1.71 -6.66
C CYS A 111 10.32 1.16 -6.14
N TRP A 112 10.95 1.88 -5.22
CA TRP A 112 12.16 1.41 -4.56
C TRP A 112 11.93 0.13 -3.76
N LEU A 113 10.85 0.05 -2.96
CA LEU A 113 10.48 -1.15 -2.22
C LEU A 113 10.19 -2.32 -3.16
N ASN A 114 9.44 -2.09 -4.25
CA ASN A 114 9.10 -3.12 -5.24
C ASN A 114 10.33 -3.69 -5.95
N SER A 115 11.39 -2.91 -6.08
CA SER A 115 12.67 -3.37 -6.68
C SER A 115 13.60 -4.06 -5.67
N GLY A 116 13.14 -4.30 -4.43
CA GLY A 116 13.94 -4.92 -3.36
C GLY A 116 14.77 -3.92 -2.55
N ALA A 117 14.48 -2.64 -2.69
CA ALA A 117 15.14 -1.55 -1.98
C ALA A 117 16.68 -1.57 -2.13
N PRO A 118 17.22 -1.54 -3.36
CA PRO A 118 18.67 -1.59 -3.58
C PRO A 118 19.38 -0.32 -3.07
N ASN A 119 20.68 -0.46 -2.78
CA ASN A 119 21.59 0.65 -2.48
C ASN A 119 22.34 1.07 -3.75
N ASN A 120 21.72 1.86 -4.60
CA ASN A 120 22.22 2.25 -5.94
C ASN A 120 22.21 3.76 -6.16
#